data_2b85570a774a0c14b63e8f478daf1e50
#
_entry.id   2b85570a774a0c14b63e8f478daf1e50
#
_cell.length_a   1.000
_cell.length_b   1.000
_cell.length_c   1.000
_cell.angle_alpha   90.00
_cell.angle_beta   90.00
_cell.angle_gamma   90.00
#
_symmetry.space_group_name_H-M   'P 1'
#
loop_
_entity.id
_entity.type
_entity.pdbx_description
1 polymer ?
#
loop_
_entity_poly.entity_id
_entity_poly.type
_entity_poly.pdbx_seq_one_letter_code
_entity_poly.pdbx_strand_id
1 'polypeptide(L)'
;MLSTNQWVTAEIPMDYETEAIKAQAVAAHTYALRMKEANTGTNADLKGADFSDDPSKYQAYVSREEFNQMYGDKADEYWKKCSDAVDAVIGKVMLYEDEPIAAAFHSTSSGKTESAKVVWGSDYAYLVPVDSTSDQNAPSYLSEKKLTFQEISDALKQSYPDFVLSGDKAELFQIQSTSDSGTITEAQVGNLTLSGVQIRAALGLSSANFTVQYKAEDDSYTFTTRGLGHGVGMSQYGANQMAASGKSYEEILTHYYTGITLSDL
;
A
#
# COMPACT_ATOMS: atom_id res chain seq x y z
N MET A 1 -25.89 -1.42 -5.34
CA MET A 1 -24.66 -0.72 -5.78
C MET A 1 -23.95 -0.28 -4.52
N LEU A 2 -22.76 -0.80 -4.23
CA LEU A 2 -21.95 -0.33 -3.11
C LEU A 2 -21.56 1.12 -3.40
N SER A 3 -21.70 2.02 -2.43
CA SER A 3 -21.36 3.43 -2.67
C SER A 3 -19.84 3.60 -2.59
N THR A 4 -19.27 4.42 -3.47
CA THR A 4 -17.84 4.76 -3.47
C THR A 4 -17.36 5.26 -2.11
N ASN A 5 -18.24 5.91 -1.34
CA ASN A 5 -17.96 6.39 0.02
C ASN A 5 -17.46 5.27 0.95
N GLN A 6 -18.06 4.09 0.88
CA GLN A 6 -17.76 2.96 1.77
C GLN A 6 -16.39 2.34 1.48
N TRP A 7 -15.89 2.45 0.25
CA TRP A 7 -14.53 2.05 -0.08
C TRP A 7 -13.52 3.12 0.35
N VAL A 8 -13.81 4.39 0.06
CA VAL A 8 -12.92 5.50 0.42
C VAL A 8 -12.74 5.58 1.93
N THR A 9 -13.84 5.44 2.71
CA THR A 9 -13.79 5.49 4.18
C THR A 9 -13.07 4.30 4.81
N ALA A 10 -12.93 3.18 4.10
CA ALA A 10 -12.18 2.01 4.54
C ALA A 10 -10.66 2.15 4.32
N GLU A 11 -10.25 3.02 3.40
CA GLU A 11 -8.87 3.09 2.94
C GLU A 11 -8.10 4.29 3.50
N ILE A 12 -8.74 5.46 3.63
CA ILE A 12 -8.06 6.70 4.01
C ILE A 12 -8.66 7.31 5.30
N PRO A 13 -7.85 7.86 6.22
CA PRO A 13 -8.35 8.56 7.41
C PRO A 13 -9.21 9.79 7.05
N MET A 14 -10.35 9.95 7.73
CA MET A 14 -11.30 11.03 7.42
C MET A 14 -10.90 12.41 7.96
N ASP A 15 -9.89 12.49 8.80
CA ASP A 15 -9.26 13.73 9.24
C ASP A 15 -8.25 14.30 8.21
N TYR A 16 -7.97 13.56 7.13
CA TYR A 16 -7.13 14.03 6.02
C TYR A 16 -7.82 15.16 5.24
N GLU A 17 -7.04 15.97 4.54
CA GLU A 17 -7.51 17.08 3.71
C GLU A 17 -8.46 16.60 2.60
N THR A 18 -9.43 17.45 2.25
CA THR A 18 -10.46 17.10 1.26
C THR A 18 -9.88 16.72 -0.10
N GLU A 19 -8.81 17.40 -0.56
CA GLU A 19 -8.17 17.07 -1.84
C GLU A 19 -7.48 15.69 -1.83
N ALA A 20 -6.95 15.25 -0.67
CA ALA A 20 -6.43 13.90 -0.53
C ALA A 20 -7.55 12.84 -0.58
N ILE A 21 -8.70 13.12 0.04
CA ILE A 21 -9.88 12.24 -0.02
C ILE A 21 -10.42 12.16 -1.44
N LYS A 22 -10.47 13.28 -2.20
CA LYS A 22 -10.83 13.29 -3.62
C LYS A 22 -9.87 12.44 -4.45
N ALA A 23 -8.55 12.60 -4.24
CA ALA A 23 -7.54 11.79 -4.94
C ALA A 23 -7.73 10.29 -4.67
N GLN A 24 -7.98 9.91 -3.40
CA GLN A 24 -8.29 8.54 -3.02
C GLN A 24 -9.58 8.03 -3.69
N ALA A 25 -10.61 8.87 -3.79
CA ALA A 25 -11.88 8.50 -4.44
C ALA A 25 -11.69 8.22 -5.94
N VAL A 26 -10.92 9.05 -6.64
CA VAL A 26 -10.59 8.81 -8.06
C VAL A 26 -9.76 7.53 -8.22
N ALA A 27 -8.78 7.30 -7.33
CA ALA A 27 -7.97 6.07 -7.36
C ALA A 27 -8.84 4.82 -7.14
N ALA A 28 -9.72 4.84 -6.14
CA ALA A 28 -10.63 3.75 -5.84
C ALA A 28 -11.59 3.47 -7.02
N HIS A 29 -12.16 4.52 -7.62
CA HIS A 29 -13.06 4.39 -8.78
C HIS A 29 -12.32 3.82 -10.00
N THR A 30 -11.12 4.33 -10.30
CA THR A 30 -10.29 3.84 -11.40
C THR A 30 -9.94 2.36 -11.22
N TYR A 31 -9.56 1.96 -10.00
CA TYR A 31 -9.28 0.56 -9.68
C TYR A 31 -10.51 -0.33 -9.89
N ALA A 32 -11.68 0.09 -9.39
CA ALA A 32 -12.92 -0.65 -9.55
C ALA A 32 -13.31 -0.82 -11.03
N LEU A 33 -13.16 0.25 -11.84
CA LEU A 33 -13.40 0.20 -13.28
C LEU A 33 -12.49 -0.82 -13.96
N ARG A 34 -11.17 -0.75 -13.68
CA ARG A 34 -10.19 -1.70 -14.21
C ARG A 34 -10.52 -3.14 -13.84
N MET A 35 -10.92 -3.39 -12.58
CA MET A 35 -11.31 -4.72 -12.13
C MET A 35 -12.57 -5.23 -12.86
N LYS A 36 -13.55 -4.35 -13.09
CA LYS A 36 -14.75 -4.67 -13.85
C LYS A 36 -14.42 -5.02 -15.29
N GLU A 37 -13.57 -4.27 -15.97
CA GLU A 37 -13.15 -4.53 -17.35
C GLU A 37 -12.34 -5.81 -17.50
N ALA A 38 -11.50 -6.11 -16.50
CA ALA A 38 -10.73 -7.36 -16.45
C ALA A 38 -11.58 -8.59 -16.12
N ASN A 39 -12.79 -8.41 -15.56
CA ASN A 39 -13.67 -9.52 -15.19
C ASN A 39 -14.36 -10.10 -16.43
N THR A 40 -13.91 -11.28 -16.85
CA THR A 40 -14.49 -12.03 -17.96
C THR A 40 -15.79 -12.77 -17.60
N GLY A 41 -16.29 -12.61 -16.36
CA GLY A 41 -17.47 -13.33 -15.86
C GLY A 41 -17.22 -14.83 -15.54
N THR A 42 -15.98 -15.28 -15.63
CA THR A 42 -15.60 -16.70 -15.42
C THR A 42 -15.25 -17.06 -13.98
N ASN A 43 -15.10 -16.05 -13.08
CA ASN A 43 -14.76 -16.29 -11.69
C ASN A 43 -16.02 -16.69 -10.89
N ALA A 44 -16.20 -17.99 -10.66
CA ALA A 44 -17.34 -18.53 -9.92
C ALA A 44 -17.42 -18.04 -8.47
N ASP A 45 -16.29 -17.67 -7.85
CA ASP A 45 -16.24 -17.19 -6.46
C ASP A 45 -16.96 -15.85 -6.31
N LEU A 46 -17.01 -15.04 -7.36
CA LEU A 46 -17.69 -13.75 -7.38
C LEU A 46 -19.21 -13.84 -7.52
N LYS A 47 -19.77 -15.02 -7.82
CA LYS A 47 -21.22 -15.26 -7.93
C LYS A 47 -21.95 -14.23 -8.82
N GLY A 48 -21.29 -13.74 -9.86
CA GLY A 48 -21.83 -12.74 -10.80
C GLY A 48 -21.56 -11.27 -10.41
N ALA A 49 -20.82 -11.01 -9.32
CA ALA A 49 -20.30 -9.68 -9.04
C ALA A 49 -19.01 -9.40 -9.84
N ASP A 50 -18.68 -8.13 -10.02
CA ASP A 50 -17.45 -7.74 -10.74
C ASP A 50 -16.20 -7.95 -9.87
N PHE A 51 -16.34 -7.81 -8.54
CA PHE A 51 -15.27 -8.03 -7.53
C PHE A 51 -15.92 -8.24 -6.15
N SER A 52 -15.13 -8.64 -5.13
CA SER A 52 -15.60 -8.85 -3.76
C SER A 52 -15.06 -7.77 -2.82
N ASP A 53 -15.56 -7.78 -1.58
CA ASP A 53 -15.11 -6.97 -0.45
C ASP A 53 -13.98 -7.61 0.36
N ASP A 54 -13.35 -8.68 -0.15
CA ASP A 54 -12.20 -9.33 0.47
C ASP A 54 -10.95 -8.41 0.35
N PRO A 55 -10.50 -7.79 1.45
CA PRO A 55 -9.39 -6.82 1.40
C PRO A 55 -8.03 -7.47 1.08
N SER A 56 -7.95 -8.81 1.09
CA SER A 56 -6.73 -9.52 0.65
C SER A 56 -6.57 -9.57 -0.87
N LYS A 57 -7.65 -9.33 -1.62
CA LYS A 57 -7.70 -9.41 -3.09
C LYS A 57 -8.22 -8.16 -3.77
N TYR A 58 -9.05 -7.39 -3.06
CA TYR A 58 -9.76 -6.22 -3.56
C TYR A 58 -9.67 -5.07 -2.55
N GLN A 59 -10.45 -4.01 -2.76
CA GLN A 59 -10.52 -2.88 -1.84
C GLN A 59 -11.32 -3.23 -0.58
N ALA A 60 -10.87 -2.68 0.56
CA ALA A 60 -11.60 -2.80 1.82
C ALA A 60 -12.96 -2.10 1.75
N TYR A 61 -13.89 -2.57 2.56
CA TYR A 61 -15.25 -2.04 2.69
C TYR A 61 -15.56 -1.81 4.16
N VAL A 62 -16.19 -0.67 4.45
CA VAL A 62 -16.70 -0.35 5.79
C VAL A 62 -18.18 0.02 5.69
N SER A 63 -19.02 -0.68 6.44
CA SER A 63 -20.43 -0.32 6.55
C SER A 63 -20.62 0.99 7.29
N ARG A 64 -21.79 1.64 7.11
CA ARG A 64 -22.12 2.85 7.86
C ARG A 64 -22.12 2.64 9.37
N GLU A 65 -22.51 1.46 9.81
CA GLU A 65 -22.55 1.09 11.23
C GLU A 65 -21.13 1.00 11.81
N GLU A 66 -20.23 0.28 11.14
CA GLU A 66 -18.81 0.18 11.52
C GLU A 66 -18.15 1.55 11.51
N PHE A 67 -18.43 2.37 10.49
CA PHE A 67 -17.95 3.74 10.42
C PHE A 67 -18.39 4.58 11.61
N ASN A 68 -19.67 4.47 12.02
CA ASN A 68 -20.18 5.17 13.21
C ASN A 68 -19.49 4.72 14.49
N GLN A 69 -19.20 3.42 14.62
CA GLN A 69 -18.44 2.89 15.76
C GLN A 69 -17.01 3.41 15.77
N MET A 70 -16.39 3.55 14.60
CA MET A 70 -15.01 3.99 14.43
C MET A 70 -14.81 5.47 14.78
N TYR A 71 -15.75 6.34 14.37
CA TYR A 71 -15.59 7.79 14.49
C TYR A 71 -16.48 8.43 15.56
N GLY A 72 -17.45 7.71 16.16
CA GLY A 72 -18.30 8.18 17.25
C GLY A 72 -18.99 9.49 16.91
N ASP A 73 -18.83 10.51 17.76
CA ASP A 73 -19.49 11.81 17.62
C ASP A 73 -19.09 12.58 16.33
N LYS A 74 -17.97 12.22 15.71
CA LYS A 74 -17.53 12.81 14.44
C LYS A 74 -18.04 12.08 13.20
N ALA A 75 -18.74 10.96 13.37
CA ALA A 75 -19.13 10.10 12.25
C ALA A 75 -19.98 10.82 11.20
N ASP A 76 -20.96 11.64 11.60
CA ASP A 76 -21.82 12.34 10.65
C ASP A 76 -21.05 13.44 9.89
N GLU A 77 -20.17 14.17 10.58
CA GLU A 77 -19.32 15.18 9.97
C GLU A 77 -18.37 14.56 8.93
N TYR A 78 -17.68 13.50 9.31
CA TYR A 78 -16.71 12.82 8.45
C TYR A 78 -17.37 12.08 7.28
N TRP A 79 -18.53 11.50 7.51
CA TRP A 79 -19.30 10.89 6.42
C TRP A 79 -19.74 11.94 5.39
N LYS A 80 -20.23 13.09 5.86
CA LYS A 80 -20.60 14.20 4.98
C LYS A 80 -19.38 14.71 4.20
N LYS A 81 -18.24 14.90 4.87
CA LYS A 81 -16.98 15.31 4.23
C LYS A 81 -16.57 14.33 3.13
N CYS A 82 -16.64 13.03 3.40
CA CYS A 82 -16.34 11.99 2.43
C CYS A 82 -17.34 12.03 1.25
N SER A 83 -18.64 12.13 1.53
CA SER A 83 -19.67 12.18 0.48
C SER A 83 -19.48 13.40 -0.42
N ASP A 84 -19.26 14.59 0.15
CA ASP A 84 -19.02 15.81 -0.62
C ASP A 84 -17.76 15.68 -1.50
N ALA A 85 -16.69 15.06 -0.99
CA ALA A 85 -15.47 14.83 -1.73
C ALA A 85 -15.66 13.83 -2.89
N VAL A 86 -16.36 12.72 -2.64
CA VAL A 86 -16.66 11.70 -3.66
C VAL A 86 -17.58 12.28 -4.74
N ASP A 87 -18.65 13.01 -4.36
CA ASP A 87 -19.59 13.61 -5.29
C ASP A 87 -18.91 14.65 -6.20
N ALA A 88 -17.92 15.38 -5.67
CA ALA A 88 -17.16 16.36 -6.45
C ALA A 88 -16.27 15.75 -7.55
N VAL A 89 -15.95 14.47 -7.48
CA VAL A 89 -15.10 13.75 -8.43
C VAL A 89 -15.80 12.53 -9.06
N ILE A 90 -17.11 12.46 -8.93
CA ILE A 90 -17.88 11.35 -9.49
C ILE A 90 -17.66 11.28 -11.00
N GLY A 91 -17.42 10.07 -11.52
CA GLY A 91 -17.12 9.86 -12.93
C GLY A 91 -15.66 10.13 -13.33
N LYS A 92 -14.84 10.74 -12.48
CA LYS A 92 -13.42 10.94 -12.78
C LYS A 92 -12.65 9.62 -12.70
N VAL A 93 -11.80 9.38 -13.71
CA VAL A 93 -10.92 8.21 -13.80
C VAL A 93 -9.55 8.60 -14.31
N MET A 94 -8.56 7.80 -13.96
CA MET A 94 -7.19 7.92 -14.45
C MET A 94 -6.94 6.93 -15.59
N LEU A 95 -6.50 7.45 -16.72
CA LEU A 95 -6.17 6.66 -17.91
C LEU A 95 -4.68 6.78 -18.24
N TYR A 96 -4.12 5.71 -18.76
CA TYR A 96 -2.83 5.69 -19.44
C TYR A 96 -3.00 4.94 -20.76
N GLU A 97 -2.68 5.59 -21.89
CA GLU A 97 -2.92 5.04 -23.24
C GLU A 97 -4.40 4.62 -23.44
N ASP A 98 -5.33 5.47 -22.98
CA ASP A 98 -6.79 5.30 -23.03
C ASP A 98 -7.35 4.13 -22.20
N GLU A 99 -6.53 3.46 -21.39
CA GLU A 99 -6.96 2.36 -20.51
C GLU A 99 -6.92 2.76 -19.03
N PRO A 100 -7.89 2.31 -18.19
CA PRO A 100 -7.84 2.55 -16.76
C PRO A 100 -6.57 1.99 -16.13
N ILE A 101 -5.88 2.80 -15.33
CA ILE A 101 -4.63 2.39 -14.69
C ILE A 101 -4.85 1.40 -13.54
N ALA A 102 -3.79 0.66 -13.17
CA ALA A 102 -3.70 -0.04 -11.90
C ALA A 102 -3.44 1.01 -10.79
N ALA A 103 -4.49 1.64 -10.29
CA ALA A 103 -4.43 2.77 -9.36
C ALA A 103 -4.03 2.31 -7.94
N ALA A 104 -2.79 1.84 -7.78
CA ALA A 104 -2.25 1.37 -6.52
C ALA A 104 -1.99 2.52 -5.55
N PHE A 105 -2.24 2.31 -4.28
CA PHE A 105 -1.96 3.25 -3.20
C PHE A 105 -1.50 2.52 -1.93
N HIS A 106 -0.87 3.24 -1.02
CA HIS A 106 -0.36 2.70 0.24
C HIS A 106 -0.38 3.78 1.31
N SER A 107 -0.23 3.39 2.57
CA SER A 107 -0.32 4.33 3.69
C SER A 107 0.81 5.38 3.67
N THR A 108 2.08 4.92 3.67
CA THR A 108 3.24 5.79 3.83
C THR A 108 4.43 5.19 3.08
N SER A 109 5.09 5.95 2.21
CA SER A 109 6.31 5.52 1.54
C SER A 109 7.54 5.64 2.44
N SER A 110 8.69 5.17 1.96
CA SER A 110 9.98 5.37 2.62
C SER A 110 10.61 6.76 2.39
N GLY A 111 9.82 7.73 1.87
CA GLY A 111 10.28 9.05 1.43
C GLY A 111 10.38 9.16 -0.09
N LYS A 112 10.30 8.03 -0.79
CA LYS A 112 10.17 7.87 -2.23
C LYS A 112 9.32 6.65 -2.51
N THR A 113 8.37 6.75 -3.45
CA THR A 113 7.54 5.59 -3.82
C THR A 113 8.36 4.54 -4.57
N GLU A 114 7.83 3.34 -4.71
CA GLU A 114 8.52 2.24 -5.37
C GLU A 114 7.87 1.91 -6.72
N SER A 115 8.63 1.33 -7.63
CA SER A 115 8.11 0.85 -8.91
C SER A 115 7.33 -0.46 -8.75
N ALA A 116 6.27 -0.62 -9.54
CA ALA A 116 5.55 -1.88 -9.63
C ALA A 116 6.44 -3.04 -10.09
N LYS A 117 7.48 -2.75 -10.88
CA LYS A 117 8.45 -3.73 -11.35
C LYS A 117 9.25 -4.36 -10.19
N VAL A 118 9.68 -3.56 -9.22
CA VAL A 118 10.42 -4.04 -8.05
C VAL A 118 9.52 -4.86 -7.12
N VAL A 119 8.29 -4.41 -6.92
CA VAL A 119 7.39 -5.03 -5.93
C VAL A 119 6.64 -6.22 -6.48
N TRP A 120 6.16 -6.14 -7.74
CA TRP A 120 5.27 -7.14 -8.35
C TRP A 120 5.83 -7.79 -9.62
N GLY A 121 6.99 -7.35 -10.11
CA GLY A 121 7.54 -7.81 -11.37
C GLY A 121 6.84 -7.25 -12.62
N SER A 122 5.82 -6.40 -12.46
CA SER A 122 5.03 -5.82 -13.56
C SER A 122 5.55 -4.44 -13.91
N ASP A 123 5.86 -4.20 -15.17
CA ASP A 123 6.45 -2.94 -15.65
C ASP A 123 5.34 -1.99 -16.14
N TYR A 124 4.75 -1.22 -15.22
CA TYR A 124 3.77 -0.18 -15.54
C TYR A 124 4.48 1.17 -15.62
N ALA A 125 4.46 1.80 -16.80
CA ALA A 125 5.14 3.08 -17.07
C ALA A 125 4.67 4.24 -16.15
N TYR A 126 3.47 4.14 -15.61
CA TYR A 126 2.88 5.12 -14.70
C TYR A 126 3.07 4.80 -13.19
N LEU A 127 3.60 3.63 -12.83
CA LEU A 127 3.93 3.21 -11.46
C LEU A 127 5.45 3.16 -11.27
N VAL A 128 6.06 4.31 -11.35
CA VAL A 128 7.51 4.52 -11.19
C VAL A 128 7.81 5.27 -9.90
N PRO A 129 9.05 5.21 -9.38
CA PRO A 129 9.40 5.93 -8.17
C PRO A 129 9.28 7.44 -8.32
N VAL A 130 8.52 8.08 -7.41
CA VAL A 130 8.40 9.53 -7.30
C VAL A 130 8.73 10.00 -5.88
N ASP A 131 9.11 11.28 -5.74
CA ASP A 131 9.39 11.87 -4.44
C ASP A 131 8.14 11.89 -3.55
N SER A 132 8.32 11.53 -2.30
CA SER A 132 7.31 11.62 -1.24
C SER A 132 8.00 11.87 0.11
N THR A 133 8.98 12.78 0.11
CA THR A 133 9.84 13.08 1.26
C THR A 133 9.06 13.50 2.50
N SER A 134 7.87 14.11 2.32
CA SER A 134 6.97 14.45 3.43
C SER A 134 6.55 13.24 4.28
N ASP A 135 6.55 12.04 3.72
CA ASP A 135 6.23 10.79 4.40
C ASP A 135 7.14 10.51 5.60
N GLN A 136 8.35 11.06 5.60
CA GLN A 136 9.30 10.93 6.71
C GLN A 136 8.79 11.56 8.02
N ASN A 137 7.78 12.43 7.93
CA ASN A 137 7.13 13.05 9.08
C ASN A 137 5.90 12.27 9.57
N ALA A 138 5.51 11.18 8.88
CA ALA A 138 4.36 10.40 9.28
C ALA A 138 4.60 9.68 10.61
N PRO A 139 3.61 9.63 11.51
CA PRO A 139 3.72 8.87 12.76
C PRO A 139 4.05 7.38 12.53
N SER A 140 3.61 6.83 11.38
CA SER A 140 3.84 5.45 10.96
C SER A 140 5.11 5.24 10.12
N TYR A 141 5.93 6.27 9.94
CA TYR A 141 7.12 6.21 9.08
C TYR A 141 8.16 5.19 9.57
N LEU A 142 8.44 5.19 10.86
CA LEU A 142 9.32 4.21 11.48
C LEU A 142 8.51 3.27 12.35
N SER A 143 8.75 1.97 12.18
CA SER A 143 8.21 0.97 13.08
C SER A 143 9.26 -0.10 13.37
N GLU A 144 9.20 -0.67 14.58
CA GLU A 144 10.08 -1.74 15.01
C GLU A 144 9.27 -3.00 15.26
N LYS A 145 9.82 -4.14 14.80
CA LYS A 145 9.32 -5.46 15.13
C LYS A 145 10.45 -6.31 15.65
N LYS A 146 10.30 -6.82 16.87
CA LYS A 146 11.23 -7.75 17.48
C LYS A 146 10.70 -9.17 17.35
N LEU A 147 11.53 -10.08 16.84
CA LEU A 147 11.24 -11.49 16.70
C LEU A 147 12.41 -12.32 17.21
N THR A 148 12.12 -13.41 17.89
CA THR A 148 13.12 -14.42 18.24
C THR A 148 13.52 -15.23 17.01
N PHE A 149 14.66 -15.89 17.06
CA PHE A 149 15.08 -16.83 16.00
C PHE A 149 14.02 -17.91 15.74
N GLN A 150 13.38 -18.41 16.80
CA GLN A 150 12.37 -19.45 16.66
C GLN A 150 11.15 -18.95 15.88
N GLU A 151 10.63 -17.76 16.21
CA GLU A 151 9.50 -17.15 15.51
C GLU A 151 9.81 -16.90 14.03
N ILE A 152 11.03 -16.42 13.73
CA ILE A 152 11.49 -16.23 12.34
C ILE A 152 11.56 -17.57 11.61
N SER A 153 12.18 -18.59 12.25
CA SER A 153 12.32 -19.92 11.65
C SER A 153 10.95 -20.53 11.33
N ASP A 154 10.00 -20.44 12.24
CA ASP A 154 8.66 -20.98 12.05
C ASP A 154 7.90 -20.24 10.94
N ALA A 155 7.96 -18.92 10.93
CA ALA A 155 7.35 -18.09 9.89
C ALA A 155 7.95 -18.35 8.49
N LEU A 156 9.28 -18.45 8.40
CA LEU A 156 9.96 -18.78 7.15
C LEU A 156 9.62 -20.18 6.66
N LYS A 157 9.59 -21.18 7.53
CA LYS A 157 9.24 -22.56 7.17
C LYS A 157 7.80 -22.69 6.71
N GLN A 158 6.89 -21.87 7.20
CA GLN A 158 5.51 -21.85 6.73
C GLN A 158 5.42 -21.45 5.25
N SER A 159 6.24 -20.47 4.82
CA SER A 159 6.26 -19.97 3.43
C SER A 159 7.28 -20.70 2.57
N TYR A 160 8.37 -21.18 3.17
CA TYR A 160 9.52 -21.82 2.53
C TYR A 160 9.92 -23.08 3.35
N PRO A 161 9.28 -24.26 3.12
CA PRO A 161 9.49 -25.45 3.91
C PRO A 161 10.96 -25.94 3.97
N ASP A 162 11.75 -25.63 2.94
CA ASP A 162 13.16 -26.00 2.84
C ASP A 162 14.10 -25.01 3.56
N PHE A 163 13.57 -24.05 4.30
CA PHE A 163 14.39 -23.11 5.06
C PHE A 163 15.23 -23.82 6.11
N VAL A 164 16.54 -23.56 6.09
CA VAL A 164 17.51 -23.95 7.11
C VAL A 164 18.44 -22.80 7.44
N LEU A 165 18.83 -22.70 8.70
CA LEU A 165 19.90 -21.77 9.09
C LEU A 165 21.21 -22.22 8.41
N SER A 166 21.87 -21.31 7.74
CA SER A 166 23.19 -21.46 7.16
C SER A 166 24.14 -20.48 7.84
N GLY A 167 25.13 -20.98 8.57
CA GLY A 167 26.07 -20.13 9.28
C GLY A 167 25.63 -19.67 10.68
N ASP A 168 26.15 -18.55 11.12
CA ASP A 168 25.85 -17.94 12.42
C ASP A 168 24.47 -17.21 12.38
N LYS A 169 23.77 -17.23 13.51
CA LYS A 169 22.51 -16.48 13.66
C LYS A 169 22.69 -14.98 13.43
N ALA A 170 23.82 -14.40 13.80
CA ALA A 170 24.13 -12.99 13.54
C ALA A 170 24.19 -12.67 12.02
N GLU A 171 24.45 -13.67 11.18
CA GLU A 171 24.55 -13.55 9.74
C GLU A 171 23.30 -14.08 9.00
N LEU A 172 22.23 -14.38 9.74
CA LEU A 172 20.99 -14.93 9.14
C LEU A 172 20.45 -14.06 8.01
N PHE A 173 20.50 -12.74 8.15
CA PHE A 173 20.05 -11.77 7.15
C PHE A 173 21.25 -11.00 6.60
N GLN A 174 21.56 -11.23 5.32
CA GLN A 174 22.62 -10.51 4.61
C GLN A 174 21.98 -9.77 3.43
N ILE A 175 21.77 -8.45 3.59
CA ILE A 175 21.20 -7.60 2.55
C ILE A 175 22.25 -7.44 1.44
N GLN A 176 21.89 -7.85 0.21
CA GLN A 176 22.79 -7.83 -0.94
C GLN A 176 22.54 -6.64 -1.86
N SER A 177 21.27 -6.28 -2.06
CA SER A 177 20.91 -5.13 -2.91
C SER A 177 19.60 -4.47 -2.47
N THR A 178 19.49 -3.19 -2.81
CA THR A 178 18.29 -2.36 -2.62
C THR A 178 18.01 -1.56 -3.87
N SER A 179 16.75 -1.18 -4.06
CA SER A 179 16.33 -0.20 -5.07
C SER A 179 16.75 1.22 -4.67
N ASP A 180 16.58 2.17 -5.59
CA ASP A 180 16.77 3.60 -5.31
C ASP A 180 15.81 4.15 -4.24
N SER A 181 14.67 3.49 -4.02
CA SER A 181 13.70 3.83 -2.98
C SER A 181 14.01 3.12 -1.64
N GLY A 182 15.07 2.31 -1.60
CA GLY A 182 15.53 1.60 -0.42
C GLY A 182 14.82 0.28 -0.14
N THR A 183 13.93 -0.18 -1.02
CA THR A 183 13.34 -1.52 -0.93
C THR A 183 14.42 -2.58 -1.13
N ILE A 184 14.50 -3.56 -0.25
CA ILE A 184 15.43 -4.68 -0.39
C ILE A 184 15.01 -5.49 -1.61
N THR A 185 15.88 -5.55 -2.63
CA THR A 185 15.66 -6.31 -3.85
C THR A 185 16.19 -7.73 -3.74
N GLU A 186 17.27 -7.91 -2.97
CA GLU A 186 17.87 -9.22 -2.73
C GLU A 186 18.51 -9.29 -1.33
N ALA A 187 18.26 -10.37 -0.62
CA ALA A 187 18.91 -10.71 0.63
C ALA A 187 19.13 -12.22 0.73
N GLN A 188 20.27 -12.63 1.29
CA GLN A 188 20.49 -14.00 1.72
C GLN A 188 19.88 -14.17 3.11
N VAL A 189 19.00 -15.16 3.29
CA VAL A 189 18.33 -15.49 4.54
C VAL A 189 18.52 -16.98 4.83
N GLY A 190 19.52 -17.33 5.63
CA GLY A 190 19.97 -18.71 5.77
C GLY A 190 20.38 -19.29 4.42
N ASN A 191 19.74 -20.39 3.99
CA ASN A 191 19.96 -21.02 2.69
C ASN A 191 19.12 -20.42 1.54
N LEU A 192 18.25 -19.42 1.83
CA LEU A 192 17.34 -18.85 0.84
C LEU A 192 17.85 -17.50 0.33
N THR A 193 17.59 -17.21 -0.95
CA THR A 193 17.71 -15.88 -1.53
C THR A 193 16.30 -15.30 -1.68
N LEU A 194 15.99 -14.22 -0.97
CA LEU A 194 14.66 -13.61 -0.90
C LEU A 194 14.72 -12.11 -1.17
N SER A 195 13.63 -11.57 -1.74
CA SER A 195 13.42 -10.13 -1.78
C SER A 195 12.87 -9.61 -0.45
N GLY A 196 13.01 -8.30 -0.20
CA GLY A 196 12.38 -7.65 0.95
C GLY A 196 10.86 -7.79 0.97
N VAL A 197 10.22 -7.86 -0.20
CA VAL A 197 8.77 -8.12 -0.34
C VAL A 197 8.41 -9.51 0.19
N GLN A 198 9.20 -10.52 -0.13
CA GLN A 198 9.02 -11.89 0.36
C GLN A 198 9.28 -11.98 1.87
N ILE A 199 10.33 -11.33 2.36
CA ILE A 199 10.66 -11.27 3.80
C ILE A 199 9.53 -10.54 4.56
N ARG A 200 9.07 -9.39 4.03
CA ARG A 200 7.94 -8.64 4.59
C ARG A 200 6.70 -9.52 4.74
N ALA A 201 6.34 -10.24 3.69
CA ALA A 201 5.17 -11.13 3.69
C ALA A 201 5.32 -12.25 4.71
N ALA A 202 6.47 -12.93 4.76
CA ALA A 202 6.71 -14.05 5.67
C ALA A 202 6.74 -13.61 7.14
N LEU A 203 7.37 -12.46 7.45
CA LEU A 203 7.57 -12.00 8.82
C LEU A 203 6.53 -10.95 9.27
N GLY A 204 5.59 -10.55 8.41
CA GLY A 204 4.58 -9.53 8.72
C GLY A 204 5.19 -8.17 9.07
N LEU A 205 6.17 -7.70 8.28
CA LEU A 205 6.80 -6.40 8.45
C LEU A 205 5.94 -5.29 7.82
N SER A 206 6.09 -4.06 8.31
CA SER A 206 5.33 -2.90 7.81
C SER A 206 5.67 -2.56 6.36
N SER A 207 6.94 -2.70 5.97
CA SER A 207 7.42 -2.43 4.60
C SER A 207 8.55 -3.38 4.21
N ALA A 208 8.95 -3.35 2.94
CA ALA A 208 10.11 -4.06 2.40
C ALA A 208 11.42 -3.22 2.45
N ASN A 209 11.35 -2.01 3.04
CA ASN A 209 12.50 -1.16 3.34
C ASN A 209 12.80 -1.26 4.83
N PHE A 210 13.77 -2.07 5.21
CA PHE A 210 14.11 -2.30 6.61
C PHE A 210 15.59 -2.51 6.83
N THR A 211 16.02 -2.30 8.08
CA THR A 211 17.28 -2.80 8.63
C THR A 211 16.97 -3.87 9.65
N VAL A 212 17.92 -4.77 9.88
CA VAL A 212 17.80 -5.84 10.88
C VAL A 212 19.04 -5.88 11.77
N GLN A 213 18.83 -6.05 13.06
CA GLN A 213 19.90 -6.17 14.05
C GLN A 213 19.64 -7.40 14.91
N TYR A 214 20.65 -8.28 14.99
CA TYR A 214 20.63 -9.44 15.88
C TYR A 214 21.15 -9.05 17.27
N LYS A 215 20.53 -9.60 18.30
CA LYS A 215 20.94 -9.46 19.69
C LYS A 215 21.12 -10.84 20.32
N ALA A 216 22.37 -11.19 20.61
CA ALA A 216 22.74 -12.53 21.09
C ALA A 216 22.21 -12.83 22.50
N GLU A 217 22.08 -11.79 23.37
CA GLU A 217 21.67 -11.96 24.77
C GLU A 217 20.30 -12.57 24.94
N ASP A 218 19.39 -12.31 24.01
CA ASP A 218 18.01 -12.82 24.03
C ASP A 218 17.61 -13.55 22.75
N ASP A 219 18.60 -13.87 21.91
CA ASP A 219 18.42 -14.61 20.65
C ASP A 219 17.33 -14.00 19.75
N SER A 220 17.36 -12.69 19.59
CA SER A 220 16.32 -11.93 18.89
C SER A 220 16.88 -11.04 17.78
N TYR A 221 16.00 -10.70 16.86
CA TYR A 221 16.24 -9.75 15.76
C TYR A 221 15.26 -8.58 15.89
N THR A 222 15.79 -7.37 15.79
CA THR A 222 14.97 -6.16 15.68
C THR A 222 14.98 -5.68 14.25
N PHE A 223 13.81 -5.66 13.63
CA PHE A 223 13.58 -5.09 12.31
C PHE A 223 13.09 -3.66 12.48
N THR A 224 13.82 -2.69 11.93
CA THR A 224 13.39 -1.29 11.85
C THR A 224 12.95 -1.00 10.41
N THR A 225 11.66 -0.82 10.17
CA THR A 225 11.08 -0.57 8.85
C THR A 225 10.82 0.91 8.62
N ARG A 226 10.95 1.36 7.36
CA ARG A 226 10.60 2.70 6.89
C ARG A 226 9.41 2.63 5.96
N GLY A 227 8.34 3.40 6.28
CA GLY A 227 7.08 3.37 5.56
C GLY A 227 6.14 2.25 5.99
N LEU A 228 4.91 2.32 5.50
CA LEU A 228 3.83 1.37 5.78
C LEU A 228 3.09 1.04 4.47
N GLY A 229 3.15 -0.22 4.07
CA GLY A 229 2.53 -0.71 2.84
C GLY A 229 3.56 -1.20 1.81
N HIS A 230 3.09 -1.37 0.58
CA HIS A 230 3.93 -1.88 -0.53
C HIS A 230 4.77 -0.80 -1.22
N GLY A 231 4.49 0.48 -0.99
CA GLY A 231 5.26 1.61 -1.51
C GLY A 231 4.94 2.02 -2.95
N VAL A 232 4.10 1.31 -3.70
CA VAL A 232 3.80 1.58 -5.12
C VAL A 232 2.64 2.54 -5.28
N GLY A 233 2.73 3.49 -6.23
CA GLY A 233 1.69 4.45 -6.54
C GLY A 233 1.52 5.53 -5.46
N MET A 234 0.28 5.94 -5.14
CA MET A 234 0.02 7.06 -4.26
C MET A 234 0.26 6.74 -2.78
N SER A 235 1.12 7.52 -2.12
CA SER A 235 1.17 7.57 -0.66
C SER A 235 0.00 8.37 -0.12
N GLN A 236 -0.82 7.78 0.74
CA GLN A 236 -1.96 8.47 1.35
C GLN A 236 -1.52 9.61 2.26
N TYR A 237 -0.48 9.40 3.08
CA TYR A 237 0.07 10.46 3.92
C TYR A 237 0.71 11.57 3.07
N GLY A 238 1.49 11.21 2.04
CA GLY A 238 2.09 12.17 1.12
C GLY A 238 1.03 12.98 0.37
N ALA A 239 -0.04 12.35 -0.11
CA ALA A 239 -1.20 13.02 -0.71
C ALA A 239 -1.83 14.04 0.26
N ASN A 240 -1.97 13.66 1.54
CA ASN A 240 -2.48 14.57 2.57
C ASN A 240 -1.56 15.78 2.78
N GLN A 241 -0.24 15.60 2.81
CA GLN A 241 0.71 16.69 2.94
C GLN A 241 0.71 17.61 1.71
N MET A 242 0.57 17.06 0.50
CA MET A 242 0.40 17.84 -0.71
C MET A 242 -0.90 18.68 -0.65
N ALA A 243 -2.01 18.07 -0.26
CA ALA A 243 -3.29 18.77 -0.09
C ALA A 243 -3.19 19.88 0.97
N ALA A 244 -2.57 19.63 2.11
CA ALA A 244 -2.32 20.64 3.16
C ALA A 244 -1.44 21.81 2.66
N SER A 245 -0.59 21.57 1.66
CA SER A 245 0.20 22.60 1.00
C SER A 245 -0.55 23.37 -0.12
N GLY A 246 -1.83 23.05 -0.34
CA GLY A 246 -2.71 23.70 -1.31
C GLY A 246 -2.75 23.03 -2.69
N LYS A 247 -2.22 21.80 -2.83
CA LYS A 247 -2.32 21.04 -4.07
C LYS A 247 -3.72 20.47 -4.28
N SER A 248 -4.22 20.56 -5.52
CA SER A 248 -5.48 19.94 -5.91
C SER A 248 -5.34 18.41 -6.07
N TYR A 249 -6.47 17.70 -6.08
CA TYR A 249 -6.46 16.24 -6.30
C TYR A 249 -5.85 15.87 -7.66
N GLU A 250 -6.02 16.69 -8.70
CA GLU A 250 -5.40 16.47 -10.01
C GLU A 250 -3.87 16.57 -9.93
N GLU A 251 -3.34 17.58 -9.22
CA GLU A 251 -1.90 17.71 -9.01
C GLU A 251 -1.34 16.55 -8.20
N ILE A 252 -2.08 16.06 -7.18
CA ILE A 252 -1.70 14.91 -6.38
C ILE A 252 -1.64 13.64 -7.25
N LEU A 253 -2.70 13.37 -8.02
CA LEU A 253 -2.77 12.17 -8.86
C LEU A 253 -1.71 12.17 -9.96
N THR A 254 -1.51 13.29 -10.63
CA THR A 254 -0.48 13.40 -11.69
C THR A 254 0.94 13.39 -11.15
N HIS A 255 1.15 13.69 -9.87
CA HIS A 255 2.42 13.52 -9.19
C HIS A 255 2.73 12.03 -8.95
N TYR A 256 1.77 11.25 -8.42
CA TYR A 256 2.00 9.86 -8.05
C TYR A 256 1.87 8.86 -9.20
N TYR A 257 1.13 9.22 -10.24
CA TYR A 257 0.93 8.38 -11.43
C TYR A 257 1.44 9.10 -12.67
N THR A 258 2.64 8.72 -13.09
CA THR A 258 3.37 9.42 -14.16
C THR A 258 2.69 9.27 -15.52
N GLY A 259 2.47 10.40 -16.21
CA GLY A 259 2.00 10.40 -17.60
C GLY A 259 0.53 10.00 -17.78
N ILE A 260 -0.26 9.99 -16.73
CA ILE A 260 -1.71 9.72 -16.80
C ILE A 260 -2.47 10.92 -17.35
N THR A 261 -3.68 10.67 -17.83
CA THR A 261 -4.73 11.66 -18.08
C THR A 261 -5.91 11.42 -17.15
N LEU A 262 -6.54 12.52 -16.69
CA LEU A 262 -7.82 12.46 -15.99
C LEU A 262 -8.93 12.65 -17.00
N SER A 263 -9.93 11.76 -17.00
CA SER A 263 -11.08 11.78 -17.89
C SER A 263 -12.38 11.69 -17.11
N ASP A 264 -13.45 12.14 -17.73
CA ASP A 264 -14.83 11.87 -17.30
C ASP A 264 -15.35 10.67 -18.07
N LEU A 265 -16.04 9.74 -17.35
CA LEU A 265 -16.76 8.61 -17.93
C LEU A 265 -18.19 8.99 -18.29
#